data_e4ae7f1a07d3c7267e9e54b76cd81eff
#
_entry.id   e4ae7f1a07d3c7267e9e54b76cd81eff
#
_cell.length_a   1.000
_cell.length_b   1.000
_cell.length_c   1.000
_cell.angle_alpha   90.00
_cell.angle_beta   90.00
_cell.angle_gamma   90.00
#
_symmetry.space_group_name_H-M   'P 1'
#
loop_
_entity.id
_entity.type
_entity.pdbx_description
1 polymer ?
#
loop_
_entity_poly.entity_id
_entity_poly.type
_entity_poly.pdbx_seq_one_letter_code
_entity_poly.pdbx_strand_id
1 'polypeptide(L)'
;MASTSQPHVAVVGGDTLLARELREVLEAESPAPRIHLIAATTDNATVLSADDEDVAVMTPLTAESLEGNSVTFLAGSPASSRRTLKLAPSTPLIDLTASLDEQPEARLRAPSAEPANTRRAKATV
;
A
#
# COMPACT_ATOMS: atom_id res chain seq x y z
N MET A 1 -20.62 -22.25 2.40
CA MET A 1 -20.02 -21.19 3.26
C MET A 1 -19.01 -20.42 2.43
N ALA A 2 -19.27 -19.16 2.18
CA ALA A 2 -18.27 -18.30 1.54
C ALA A 2 -17.10 -18.14 2.52
N SER A 3 -15.97 -18.73 2.20
CA SER A 3 -14.71 -18.43 2.87
C SER A 3 -14.40 -16.97 2.58
N THR A 4 -14.65 -16.08 3.52
CA THR A 4 -14.16 -14.71 3.46
C THR A 4 -12.65 -14.78 3.58
N SER A 5 -11.97 -14.88 2.44
CA SER A 5 -10.52 -14.82 2.45
C SER A 5 -10.11 -13.46 3.00
N GLN A 6 -9.29 -13.48 4.02
CA GLN A 6 -8.73 -12.27 4.61
C GLN A 6 -8.05 -11.44 3.52
N PRO A 7 -8.38 -10.14 3.36
CA PRO A 7 -7.76 -9.34 2.32
C PRO A 7 -6.28 -9.16 2.56
N HIS A 8 -5.51 -9.20 1.48
CA HIS A 8 -4.07 -8.95 1.49
C HIS A 8 -3.83 -7.49 1.09
N VAL A 9 -3.12 -6.77 1.91
CA VAL A 9 -2.81 -5.35 1.73
C VAL A 9 -1.30 -5.19 1.67
N ALA A 10 -0.79 -4.58 0.62
CA ALA A 10 0.62 -4.21 0.51
C ALA A 10 0.83 -2.75 0.94
N VAL A 11 1.94 -2.48 1.62
CA VAL A 11 2.35 -1.13 2.01
C VAL A 11 3.77 -0.90 1.50
N VAL A 12 3.92 -0.06 0.48
CA VAL A 12 5.22 0.36 -0.05
C VAL A 12 5.79 1.48 0.80
N GLY A 13 7.03 1.32 1.25
CA GLY A 13 7.66 2.22 2.22
C GLY A 13 7.32 1.84 3.65
N GLY A 14 7.31 0.53 3.95
CA GLY A 14 6.90 -0.03 5.23
C GLY A 14 7.68 0.42 6.46
N ASP A 15 8.81 1.10 6.27
CA ASP A 15 9.68 1.65 7.32
C ASP A 15 9.36 3.11 7.71
N THR A 16 8.42 3.74 7.04
CA THR A 16 8.05 5.13 7.34
C THR A 16 7.11 5.23 8.54
N LEU A 17 7.08 6.41 9.18
CA LEU A 17 6.11 6.70 10.23
C LEU A 17 4.68 6.58 9.71
N LEU A 18 4.43 7.07 8.50
CA LEU A 18 3.12 6.96 7.85
C LEU A 18 2.67 5.50 7.70
N ALA A 19 3.60 4.62 7.30
CA ALA A 19 3.31 3.18 7.19
C ALA A 19 3.00 2.55 8.55
N ARG A 20 3.69 2.98 9.60
CA ARG A 20 3.43 2.52 10.96
C ARG A 20 2.03 2.90 11.43
N GLU A 21 1.65 4.16 11.28
CA GLU A 21 0.31 4.65 11.62
C GLU A 21 -0.78 3.93 10.82
N LEU A 22 -0.54 3.73 9.52
CA LEU A 22 -1.45 2.99 8.66
C LEU A 22 -1.64 1.55 9.13
N ARG A 23 -0.56 0.87 9.53
CA ARG A 23 -0.63 -0.49 10.08
C ARG A 23 -1.50 -0.55 11.33
N GLU A 24 -1.31 0.36 12.25
CA GLU A 24 -2.12 0.42 13.49
C GLU A 24 -3.61 0.56 13.17
N VAL A 25 -3.95 1.41 12.22
CA VAL A 25 -5.34 1.59 11.77
C VAL A 25 -5.89 0.30 11.15
N LEU A 26 -5.13 -0.34 10.25
CA LEU A 26 -5.57 -1.55 9.57
C LEU A 26 -5.66 -2.75 10.51
N GLU A 27 -4.74 -2.89 11.47
CA GLU A 27 -4.74 -3.96 12.46
C GLU A 27 -5.91 -3.85 13.45
N ALA A 28 -6.46 -2.65 13.64
CA ALA A 28 -7.63 -2.42 14.47
C ALA A 28 -8.96 -2.82 13.79
N GLU A 29 -8.94 -3.06 12.49
CA GLU A 29 -10.12 -3.48 11.74
C GLU A 29 -10.51 -4.94 12.05
N SER A 30 -11.77 -5.29 11.87
CA SER A 30 -12.27 -6.64 12.09
C SER A 30 -13.10 -7.12 10.90
N PRO A 31 -12.64 -8.14 10.17
CA PRO A 31 -11.36 -8.85 10.32
C PRO A 31 -10.17 -8.00 9.88
N ALA A 32 -9.06 -8.10 10.58
CA ALA A 32 -7.83 -7.41 10.20
C ALA A 32 -7.28 -7.98 8.88
N PRO A 33 -6.78 -7.13 7.96
CA PRO A 33 -6.16 -7.60 6.74
C PRO A 33 -4.78 -8.22 7.01
N ARG A 34 -4.30 -9.04 6.08
CA ARG A 34 -2.88 -9.42 6.05
C ARG A 34 -2.08 -8.30 5.43
N ILE A 35 -1.08 -7.82 6.16
CA ILE A 35 -0.26 -6.70 5.76
C ILE A 35 1.10 -7.21 5.27
N HIS A 36 1.43 -6.86 4.03
CA HIS A 36 2.71 -7.15 3.39
C HIS A 36 3.51 -5.87 3.26
N LEU A 37 4.62 -5.77 3.98
CA LEU A 37 5.49 -4.60 3.94
C LEU A 37 6.50 -4.72 2.81
N ILE A 38 6.56 -3.69 1.97
CA ILE A 38 7.46 -3.61 0.82
C ILE A 38 8.41 -2.42 1.02
N ALA A 39 9.71 -2.64 0.80
CA ALA A 39 10.70 -1.58 0.86
C ALA A 39 10.44 -0.55 -0.25
N ALA A 40 10.84 0.71 -0.01
CA ALA A 40 10.72 1.77 -1.02
C ALA A 40 11.74 1.63 -2.15
N THR A 41 12.70 0.72 -2.00
CA THR A 41 13.79 0.48 -2.96
C THR A 41 13.76 -0.96 -3.45
N THR A 42 14.59 -1.24 -4.46
CA THR A 42 14.79 -2.59 -5.00
C THR A 42 15.90 -3.37 -4.26
N ASP A 43 16.49 -2.76 -3.25
CA ASP A 43 17.54 -3.40 -2.47
C ASP A 43 17.00 -4.52 -1.57
N ASN A 44 17.89 -5.34 -1.07
CA ASN A 44 17.58 -6.55 -0.30
C ASN A 44 16.57 -6.31 0.84
N ALA A 45 15.88 -7.37 1.21
CA ALA A 45 14.95 -7.35 2.32
C ALA A 45 15.59 -6.71 3.58
N THR A 46 14.93 -5.68 4.09
CA THR A 46 15.37 -5.01 5.31
C THR A 46 14.55 -5.52 6.48
N VAL A 47 15.23 -5.94 7.52
CA VAL A 47 14.59 -6.30 8.79
C VAL A 47 14.43 -5.01 9.60
N LEU A 48 13.19 -4.61 9.84
CA LEU A 48 12.90 -3.53 10.77
C LEU A 48 12.82 -4.11 12.17
N SER A 49 13.74 -3.74 13.01
CA SER A 49 13.58 -3.93 14.45
C SER A 49 12.93 -2.66 15.01
N ALA A 50 11.66 -2.75 15.34
CA ALA A 50 11.04 -1.79 16.24
C ALA A 50 11.16 -2.38 17.64
N ASP A 51 11.78 -1.63 18.54
CA ASP A 51 12.00 -1.96 19.97
C ASP A 51 11.53 -3.36 20.43
N ASP A 52 12.48 -4.25 20.52
CA ASP A 52 12.53 -5.57 21.17
C ASP A 52 11.43 -6.63 20.93
N GLU A 53 10.26 -6.33 20.38
CA GLU A 53 9.19 -7.34 20.29
C GLU A 53 8.63 -7.63 18.88
N ASP A 54 8.79 -6.72 17.91
CA ASP A 54 8.26 -6.93 16.55
C ASP A 54 9.32 -6.76 15.46
N VAL A 55 9.85 -7.87 14.99
CA VAL A 55 10.70 -7.89 13.79
C VAL A 55 9.80 -7.94 12.56
N ALA A 56 9.66 -6.83 11.86
CA ALA A 56 8.97 -6.79 10.59
C ALA A 56 9.96 -7.00 9.44
N VAL A 57 9.68 -7.98 8.58
CA VAL A 57 10.47 -8.25 7.38
C VAL A 57 9.83 -7.54 6.20
N MET A 58 10.61 -6.71 5.50
CA MET A 58 10.19 -6.07 4.26
C MET A 58 10.74 -6.83 3.05
N THR A 59 9.91 -6.99 2.01
CA THR A 59 10.36 -7.49 0.71
C THR A 59 10.78 -6.33 -0.20
N PRO A 60 11.69 -6.58 -1.17
CA PRO A 60 12.05 -5.57 -2.16
C PRO A 60 10.86 -5.13 -3.01
N LEU A 61 10.89 -3.89 -3.51
CA LEU A 61 9.90 -3.39 -4.45
C LEU A 61 10.14 -3.98 -5.84
N THR A 62 9.33 -4.95 -6.21
CA THR A 62 9.35 -5.62 -7.51
C THR A 62 7.93 -5.81 -8.02
N ALA A 63 7.78 -6.11 -9.31
CA ALA A 63 6.47 -6.45 -9.87
C ALA A 63 5.84 -7.65 -9.14
N GLU A 64 6.63 -8.65 -8.80
CA GLU A 64 6.18 -9.85 -8.09
C GLU A 64 5.67 -9.55 -6.67
N SER A 65 6.37 -8.67 -5.94
CA SER A 65 5.96 -8.32 -4.56
C SER A 65 4.63 -7.54 -4.52
N LEU A 66 4.25 -6.90 -5.61
CA LEU A 66 2.99 -6.17 -5.73
C LEU A 66 1.81 -7.06 -6.12
N GLU A 67 2.07 -8.25 -6.65
CA GLU A 67 1.02 -9.15 -7.10
C GLU A 67 0.31 -9.86 -5.95
N GLY A 68 -0.95 -10.26 -6.20
CA GLY A 68 -1.73 -11.01 -5.21
C GLY A 68 -2.30 -10.19 -4.07
N ASN A 69 -2.11 -8.88 -4.05
CA ASN A 69 -2.68 -7.99 -3.05
C ASN A 69 -4.02 -7.42 -3.54
N SER A 70 -4.95 -7.21 -2.63
CA SER A 70 -6.24 -6.58 -2.93
C SER A 70 -6.09 -5.09 -3.19
N VAL A 71 -5.15 -4.46 -2.50
CA VAL A 71 -4.82 -3.04 -2.63
C VAL A 71 -3.37 -2.80 -2.19
N THR A 72 -2.73 -1.81 -2.78
CA THR A 72 -1.38 -1.37 -2.40
C THR A 72 -1.40 0.09 -1.97
N PHE A 73 -0.98 0.34 -0.75
CA PHE A 73 -0.78 1.69 -0.22
C PHE A 73 0.64 2.17 -0.51
N LEU A 74 0.77 3.41 -0.97
CA LEU A 74 2.04 4.06 -1.21
C LEU A 74 2.32 5.03 -0.07
N ALA A 75 3.18 4.63 0.85
CA ALA A 75 3.49 5.36 2.08
C ALA A 75 4.98 5.72 2.20
N GLY A 76 5.74 5.53 1.15
CA GLY A 76 7.17 5.82 1.11
C GLY A 76 7.47 7.23 0.63
N SER A 77 8.37 7.35 -0.33
CA SER A 77 8.74 8.62 -0.97
C SER A 77 7.95 8.83 -2.28
N PRO A 78 7.87 10.08 -2.78
CA PRO A 78 7.33 10.35 -4.11
C PRO A 78 8.01 9.52 -5.22
N ALA A 79 9.31 9.30 -5.10
CA ALA A 79 10.06 8.48 -6.05
C ALA A 79 9.61 7.01 -6.02
N SER A 80 9.39 6.43 -4.85
CA SER A 80 8.90 5.06 -4.72
C SER A 80 7.47 4.91 -5.24
N SER A 81 6.61 5.90 -5.02
CA SER A 81 5.25 5.91 -5.54
C SER A 81 5.23 5.90 -7.07
N ARG A 82 6.02 6.77 -7.70
CA ARG A 82 6.17 6.80 -9.16
C ARG A 82 6.76 5.50 -9.72
N ARG A 83 7.73 4.91 -9.01
CA ARG A 83 8.30 3.62 -9.40
C ARG A 83 7.26 2.51 -9.33
N THR A 84 6.46 2.48 -8.28
CA THR A 84 5.37 1.50 -8.13
C THR A 84 4.36 1.62 -9.26
N LEU A 85 3.98 2.85 -9.63
CA LEU A 85 3.08 3.06 -10.77
C LEU A 85 3.68 2.54 -12.08
N LYS A 86 4.98 2.73 -12.30
CA LYS A 86 5.68 2.22 -13.50
C LYS A 86 5.76 0.70 -13.57
N LEU A 87 5.79 0.01 -12.44
CA LEU A 87 5.72 -1.44 -12.41
C LEU A 87 4.35 -1.97 -12.85
N ALA A 88 3.40 -1.07 -13.02
CA ALA A 88 2.07 -1.33 -13.55
C ALA A 88 1.36 -2.52 -12.88
N PRO A 89 1.26 -2.52 -11.55
CA PRO A 89 0.59 -3.61 -10.85
C PRO A 89 -0.87 -3.72 -11.28
N SER A 90 -1.41 -4.93 -11.25
CA SER A 90 -2.83 -5.17 -11.51
C SER A 90 -3.73 -4.72 -10.36
N THR A 91 -3.15 -4.54 -9.18
CA THR A 91 -3.86 -4.13 -7.97
C THR A 91 -4.10 -2.62 -7.94
N PRO A 92 -5.23 -2.15 -7.37
CA PRO A 92 -5.45 -0.74 -7.13
C PRO A 92 -4.38 -0.13 -6.22
N LEU A 93 -3.99 1.10 -6.52
CA LEU A 93 -3.02 1.86 -5.73
C LEU A 93 -3.73 2.97 -4.95
N ILE A 94 -3.35 3.15 -3.69
CA ILE A 94 -3.74 4.30 -2.87
C ILE A 94 -2.49 5.05 -2.49
N ASP A 95 -2.33 6.25 -3.06
CA ASP A 95 -1.17 7.09 -2.84
C ASP A 95 -1.38 8.05 -1.66
N LEU A 96 -0.64 7.81 -0.59
CA LEU A 96 -0.65 8.67 0.60
C LEU A 96 0.45 9.73 0.55
N THR A 97 1.25 9.76 -0.52
CA THR A 97 2.36 10.70 -0.68
C THR A 97 2.00 11.91 -1.56
N ALA A 98 0.79 11.93 -2.13
CA ALA A 98 0.30 12.93 -3.07
C ALA A 98 1.21 13.15 -4.30
N SER A 99 1.99 12.15 -4.66
CA SER A 99 2.96 12.23 -5.76
C SER A 99 2.39 11.81 -7.12
N LEU A 100 1.19 11.23 -7.12
CA LEU A 100 0.51 10.75 -8.32
C LEU A 100 -0.68 11.64 -8.72
N ASP A 101 -0.90 12.75 -8.06
CA ASP A 101 -2.04 13.64 -8.29
C ASP A 101 -2.13 14.19 -9.73
N GLU A 102 -0.99 14.40 -10.37
CA GLU A 102 -0.89 14.86 -11.77
C GLU A 102 -0.88 13.70 -12.80
N GLN A 103 -0.90 12.46 -12.35
CA GLN A 103 -0.86 11.32 -13.26
C GLN A 103 -2.25 11.04 -13.87
N PRO A 104 -2.31 10.76 -15.20
CA PRO A 104 -3.60 10.53 -15.87
C PRO A 104 -4.34 9.30 -15.35
N GLU A 105 -3.64 8.34 -14.76
CA GLU A 105 -4.21 7.13 -14.16
C GLU A 105 -4.72 7.34 -12.74
N ALA A 106 -4.35 8.46 -12.11
CA ALA A 106 -4.71 8.75 -10.71
C ALA A 106 -5.95 9.63 -10.62
N ARG A 107 -6.66 9.51 -9.51
CA ARG A 107 -7.76 10.40 -9.14
C ARG A 107 -7.66 10.77 -7.67
N LEU A 108 -7.78 12.04 -7.41
CA LEU A 108 -8.01 12.51 -6.04
C LEU A 108 -9.38 12.03 -5.58
N ARG A 109 -9.43 11.42 -4.42
CA ARG A 109 -10.65 10.84 -3.86
C ARG A 109 -10.94 11.40 -2.47
N ALA A 110 -12.21 11.64 -2.24
CA ALA A 110 -12.75 12.02 -0.93
C ALA A 110 -13.96 11.13 -0.60
N PRO A 111 -13.73 9.87 -0.18
CA PRO A 111 -14.80 8.87 -0.07
C PRO A 111 -15.99 9.32 0.78
N SER A 112 -15.75 10.13 1.80
CA SER A 112 -16.82 10.65 2.67
C SER A 112 -17.72 11.71 1.99
N ALA A 113 -17.24 12.31 0.89
CA ALA A 113 -17.93 13.37 0.18
C ALA A 113 -18.40 12.96 -1.23
N GLU A 114 -18.04 11.76 -1.68
CA GLU A 114 -18.33 11.30 -3.03
C GLU A 114 -19.59 10.44 -3.11
N PRO A 115 -20.31 10.48 -4.26
CA PRO A 115 -21.40 9.53 -4.51
C PRO A 115 -20.89 8.08 -4.55
N ALA A 116 -21.74 7.14 -4.13
CA ALA A 116 -21.41 5.72 -4.11
C ALA A 116 -21.08 5.12 -5.49
N ASN A 117 -21.50 5.76 -6.58
CA ASN A 117 -21.26 5.31 -7.95
C ASN A 117 -20.04 5.95 -8.60
N THR A 118 -19.15 6.58 -7.83
CA THR A 118 -17.94 7.19 -8.37
C THR A 118 -17.06 6.14 -9.04
N ARG A 119 -16.62 6.43 -10.27
CA ARG A 119 -15.83 5.51 -11.07
C ARG A 119 -14.48 5.20 -10.40
N ARG A 120 -14.13 3.91 -10.37
CA ARG A 120 -12.82 3.48 -9.89
C ARG A 120 -11.71 3.96 -10.83
N ALA A 121 -10.59 4.37 -10.25
CA ALA A 121 -9.36 4.68 -10.95
C ALA A 121 -8.29 3.61 -10.65
N LYS A 122 -7.25 3.54 -11.48
CA LYS A 122 -6.10 2.67 -11.27
C LYS A 122 -5.32 3.07 -10.01
N ALA A 123 -5.18 4.37 -9.79
CA ALA A 123 -4.58 4.93 -8.60
C ALA A 123 -5.52 5.96 -7.96
N THR A 124 -5.48 6.02 -6.64
CA THR A 124 -6.22 6.97 -5.83
C THR A 124 -5.23 7.79 -5.01
N VAL A 125 -5.42 9.09 -4.94
CA VAL A 125 -4.59 10.01 -4.15
C VAL A 125 -5.41 10.58 -3.01
#